data_330425d2668a1a168a2be6c7ab506440
#
_entry.id   330425d2668a1a168a2be6c7ab506440
#
_cell.length_a   1.000
_cell.length_b   1.000
_cell.length_c   1.000
_cell.angle_alpha   90.00
_cell.angle_beta   90.00
_cell.angle_gamma   90.00
#
_symmetry.space_group_name_H-M   'P 1'
#
loop_
_entity.id
_entity.type
_entity.pdbx_description
1 polymer ?
#
loop_
_entity_poly.entity_id
_entity_poly.type
_entity_poly.pdbx_seq_one_letter_code
_entity_poly.pdbx_strand_id
1 'polypeptide(L)'
;GADHDEVVYLTGRPVDALSAWMTAAGIETGSVFRKVDRWGNVSKRVLDPKSVSDIVKQRAALAGLEPGEFSAHGLRSGYLTEAANRGIPLPEAMEQSRHRSVQQASSYYNSATRRSGRAARLL
;
A
#
# COMPACT_ATOMS: atom_id res chain seq x y z
N GLY A 1 6.39 19.07 1.16
CA GLY A 1 6.38 18.45 -0.14
C GLY A 1 7.46 17.38 -0.30
N ALA A 2 7.28 16.54 -1.27
CA ALA A 2 8.26 15.53 -1.56
C ALA A 2 9.51 16.16 -2.20
N ASP A 3 10.67 15.68 -1.77
CA ASP A 3 11.92 16.04 -2.42
C ASP A 3 11.92 15.40 -3.82
N HIS A 4 12.37 16.16 -4.84
CA HIS A 4 12.44 15.66 -6.21
C HIS A 4 13.37 14.46 -6.37
N ASP A 5 14.35 14.33 -5.46
CA ASP A 5 15.29 13.21 -5.47
C ASP A 5 14.76 11.96 -4.76
N GLU A 6 13.61 12.07 -4.11
CA GLU A 6 13.00 10.95 -3.41
C GLU A 6 12.25 10.04 -4.39
N VAL A 7 12.80 8.86 -4.62
CA VAL A 7 12.24 7.87 -5.54
C VAL A 7 12.11 6.54 -4.81
N VAL A 8 10.97 5.88 -4.99
CA VAL A 8 10.81 4.49 -4.61
C VAL A 8 10.53 3.67 -5.87
N TYR A 9 10.88 2.39 -5.84
CA TYR A 9 10.77 1.54 -7.01
C TYR A 9 9.64 0.55 -6.85
N LEU A 10 8.91 0.36 -7.93
CA LEU A 10 7.92 -0.68 -8.07
C LEU A 10 8.51 -1.77 -8.97
N THR A 11 8.43 -3.02 -8.56
CA THR A 11 8.99 -4.14 -9.31
C THR A 11 8.03 -5.32 -9.34
N GLY A 12 8.20 -6.22 -10.31
CA GLY A 12 7.46 -7.45 -10.39
C GLY A 12 6.03 -7.31 -10.91
N ARG A 13 5.13 -8.13 -10.39
CA ARG A 13 3.73 -8.15 -10.84
C ARG A 13 2.98 -6.82 -10.76
N PRO A 14 3.19 -5.98 -9.73
CA PRO A 14 2.57 -4.66 -9.69
C PRO A 14 2.91 -3.78 -10.89
N VAL A 15 4.11 -3.91 -11.46
CA VAL A 15 4.52 -3.15 -12.67
C VAL A 15 3.66 -3.59 -13.84
N ASP A 16 3.47 -4.90 -14.01
CA ASP A 16 2.66 -5.44 -15.10
C ASP A 16 1.20 -5.00 -14.97
N ALA A 17 0.67 -5.02 -13.76
CA ALA A 17 -0.70 -4.57 -13.49
C ALA A 17 -0.88 -3.08 -13.79
N LEU A 18 0.10 -2.26 -13.38
CA LEU A 18 0.06 -0.82 -13.63
C LEU A 18 0.14 -0.53 -15.13
N SER A 19 1.03 -1.21 -15.85
CA SER A 19 1.16 -1.06 -17.30
C SER A 19 -0.13 -1.46 -18.02
N ALA A 20 -0.74 -2.56 -17.63
CA ALA A 20 -2.01 -3.02 -18.19
C ALA A 20 -3.12 -1.99 -17.97
N TRP A 21 -3.20 -1.43 -16.76
CA TRP A 21 -4.17 -0.38 -16.45
C TRP A 21 -3.96 0.85 -17.31
N MET A 22 -2.73 1.36 -17.39
CA MET A 22 -2.43 2.57 -18.16
C MET A 22 -2.74 2.38 -19.64
N THR A 23 -2.45 1.22 -20.20
CA THR A 23 -2.77 0.89 -21.59
C THR A 23 -4.28 0.84 -21.79
N ALA A 24 -4.99 0.10 -20.96
CA ALA A 24 -6.44 -0.07 -21.07
C ALA A 24 -7.19 1.27 -20.91
N ALA A 25 -6.70 2.13 -20.02
CA ALA A 25 -7.31 3.44 -19.76
C ALA A 25 -6.85 4.54 -20.71
N GLY A 26 -5.86 4.27 -21.57
CA GLY A 26 -5.31 5.26 -22.49
C GLY A 26 -4.60 6.41 -21.79
N ILE A 27 -3.95 6.14 -20.66
CA ILE A 27 -3.29 7.16 -19.85
C ILE A 27 -1.88 7.41 -20.37
N GLU A 28 -1.64 8.62 -20.84
CA GLU A 28 -0.32 9.06 -21.27
C GLU A 28 0.26 10.12 -20.34
N THR A 29 -0.61 10.97 -19.80
CA THR A 29 -0.24 12.07 -18.89
C THR A 29 -1.29 12.23 -17.79
N GLY A 30 -0.92 12.94 -16.74
CA GLY A 30 -1.83 13.24 -15.63
C GLY A 30 -1.90 12.14 -14.59
N SER A 31 -3.01 12.09 -13.87
CA SER A 31 -3.20 11.15 -12.77
C SER A 31 -3.30 9.71 -13.26
N VAL A 32 -2.63 8.82 -12.56
CA VAL A 32 -2.62 7.38 -12.87
C VAL A 32 -3.90 6.71 -12.36
N PHE A 33 -4.32 7.04 -11.14
CA PHE A 33 -5.52 6.46 -10.55
C PHE A 33 -6.70 7.38 -10.78
N ARG A 34 -7.69 6.86 -11.51
CA ARG A 34 -8.85 7.62 -11.98
C ARG A 34 -10.13 6.87 -11.70
N LYS A 35 -11.21 7.62 -11.54
CA LYS A 35 -12.53 7.05 -11.35
C LYS A 35 -12.99 6.37 -12.64
N VAL A 36 -13.57 5.18 -12.48
CA VAL A 36 -14.22 4.44 -13.57
C VAL A 36 -15.71 4.36 -13.25
N ASP A 37 -16.56 4.74 -14.18
CA ASP A 37 -17.98 4.64 -13.97
C ASP A 37 -18.48 3.20 -14.22
N ARG A 38 -19.77 2.94 -13.98
CA ARG A 38 -20.36 1.61 -14.12
C ARG A 38 -20.41 1.11 -15.57
N TRP A 39 -20.18 2.00 -16.53
CA TRP A 39 -20.13 1.65 -17.96
C TRP A 39 -18.70 1.48 -18.47
N GLY A 40 -17.72 1.54 -17.60
CA GLY A 40 -16.32 1.39 -17.95
C GLY A 40 -15.63 2.65 -18.47
N ASN A 41 -16.25 3.81 -18.35
CA ASN A 41 -15.65 5.07 -18.78
C ASN A 41 -14.66 5.57 -17.73
N VAL A 42 -13.44 5.87 -18.17
CA VAL A 42 -12.37 6.37 -17.30
C VAL A 42 -12.41 7.89 -17.26
N SER A 43 -12.56 8.46 -16.08
CA SER A 43 -12.55 9.89 -15.85
C SER A 43 -11.15 10.47 -16.00
N LYS A 44 -11.06 11.75 -16.33
CA LYS A 44 -9.80 12.50 -16.27
C LYS A 44 -9.46 12.94 -14.86
N ARG A 45 -10.41 12.84 -13.93
CA ARG A 45 -10.23 13.26 -12.54
C ARG A 45 -9.47 12.23 -11.74
N VAL A 46 -8.60 12.71 -10.86
CA VAL A 46 -7.89 11.85 -9.92
C VAL A 46 -8.90 11.17 -8.98
N LEU A 47 -8.60 9.92 -8.65
CA LEU A 47 -9.39 9.20 -7.66
C LEU A 47 -9.20 9.85 -6.29
N ASP A 48 -10.29 10.16 -5.59
CA ASP A 48 -10.22 10.79 -4.28
C ASP A 48 -9.86 9.77 -3.17
N PRO A 49 -9.33 10.24 -2.03
CA PRO A 49 -8.89 9.35 -0.95
C PRO A 49 -10.01 8.47 -0.39
N LYS A 50 -11.23 8.98 -0.31
CA LYS A 50 -12.37 8.19 0.17
C LYS A 50 -12.66 7.04 -0.77
N SER A 51 -12.62 7.28 -2.08
CA SER A 51 -12.85 6.24 -3.09
C SER A 51 -11.76 5.17 -3.02
N VAL A 52 -10.51 5.54 -2.77
CA VAL A 52 -9.41 4.58 -2.59
C VAL A 52 -9.71 3.67 -1.39
N SER A 53 -10.12 4.24 -0.27
CA SER A 53 -10.46 3.46 0.93
C SER A 53 -11.65 2.54 0.67
N ASP A 54 -12.68 3.02 -0.02
CA ASP A 54 -13.85 2.20 -0.37
C ASP A 54 -13.47 1.02 -1.26
N ILE A 55 -12.56 1.22 -2.21
CA ILE A 55 -12.05 0.14 -3.06
C ILE A 55 -11.31 -0.91 -2.22
N VAL A 56 -10.45 -0.48 -1.30
CA VAL A 56 -9.71 -1.40 -0.41
C VAL A 56 -10.70 -2.24 0.40
N LYS A 57 -11.73 -1.61 0.98
CA LYS A 57 -12.76 -2.31 1.76
C LYS A 57 -13.56 -3.30 0.90
N GLN A 58 -13.89 -2.90 -0.32
CA GLN A 58 -14.60 -3.77 -1.26
C GLN A 58 -13.78 -5.00 -1.62
N ARG A 59 -12.49 -4.81 -1.90
CA ARG A 59 -11.59 -5.92 -2.20
C ARG A 59 -11.41 -6.85 -1.00
N ALA A 60 -11.33 -6.30 0.20
CA ALA A 60 -11.28 -7.09 1.43
C ALA A 60 -12.53 -7.96 1.59
N ALA A 61 -13.71 -7.37 1.37
CA ALA A 61 -14.97 -8.11 1.42
C ALA A 61 -15.03 -9.24 0.40
N LEU A 62 -14.59 -8.99 -0.83
CA LEU A 62 -14.54 -10.01 -1.89
C LEU A 62 -13.58 -11.15 -1.53
N ALA A 63 -12.56 -10.87 -0.72
CA ALA A 63 -11.62 -11.89 -0.24
C ALA A 63 -12.12 -12.63 1.02
N GLY A 64 -13.33 -12.35 1.48
CA GLY A 64 -13.89 -12.97 2.67
C GLY A 64 -13.42 -12.37 3.98
N LEU A 65 -12.80 -11.18 3.92
CA LEU A 65 -12.30 -10.48 5.10
C LEU A 65 -13.34 -9.45 5.59
N GLU A 66 -13.19 -9.01 6.84
CA GLU A 66 -14.07 -8.01 7.41
C GLU A 66 -13.72 -6.61 6.89
N PRO A 67 -14.60 -5.97 6.07
CA PRO A 67 -14.26 -4.68 5.46
C PRO A 67 -13.95 -3.58 6.46
N GLY A 68 -14.58 -3.59 7.63
CA GLY A 68 -14.38 -2.58 8.67
C GLY A 68 -12.97 -2.52 9.24
N GLU A 69 -12.20 -3.58 9.07
CA GLU A 69 -10.82 -3.67 9.56
C GLU A 69 -9.79 -3.14 8.57
N PHE A 70 -10.22 -2.74 7.37
CA PHE A 70 -9.32 -2.34 6.29
C PHE A 70 -9.56 -0.89 5.88
N SER A 71 -8.48 -0.24 5.43
CA SER A 71 -8.52 1.12 4.90
C SER A 71 -7.31 1.35 3.99
N ALA A 72 -7.36 2.40 3.18
CA ALA A 72 -6.21 2.79 2.37
C ALA A 72 -4.99 3.09 3.25
N HIS A 73 -5.20 3.81 4.35
CA HIS A 73 -4.12 4.12 5.30
C HIS A 73 -3.57 2.87 5.98
N GLY A 74 -4.43 1.91 6.28
CA GLY A 74 -4.05 0.65 6.90
C GLY A 74 -3.11 -0.20 6.06
N LEU A 75 -3.14 -0.07 4.74
CA LEU A 75 -2.21 -0.77 3.85
C LEU A 75 -0.76 -0.35 4.10
N ARG A 76 -0.55 0.91 4.41
CA ARG A 76 0.78 1.45 4.70
C ARG A 76 1.33 0.89 6.00
N SER A 77 0.52 0.84 7.04
CA SER A 77 0.86 0.22 8.32
C SER A 77 1.08 -1.29 8.15
N GLY A 78 0.21 -1.95 7.39
CA GLY A 78 0.31 -3.37 7.10
C GLY A 78 1.58 -3.73 6.35
N TYR A 79 2.07 -2.85 5.49
CA TYR A 79 3.35 -3.04 4.81
C TYR A 79 4.50 -3.19 5.81
N LEU A 80 4.56 -2.33 6.83
CA LEU A 80 5.61 -2.42 7.86
C LEU A 80 5.49 -3.70 8.68
N THR A 81 4.28 -4.11 9.01
CA THR A 81 4.03 -5.37 9.72
C THR A 81 4.54 -6.55 8.90
N GLU A 82 4.21 -6.59 7.62
CA GLU A 82 4.66 -7.68 6.73
C GLU A 82 6.16 -7.66 6.53
N ALA A 83 6.76 -6.47 6.39
CA ALA A 83 8.22 -6.33 6.29
C ALA A 83 8.91 -6.90 7.52
N ALA A 84 8.39 -6.60 8.71
CA ALA A 84 8.90 -7.16 9.95
C ALA A 84 8.79 -8.68 9.99
N ASN A 85 7.64 -9.22 9.57
CA ASN A 85 7.41 -10.67 9.53
C ASN A 85 8.38 -11.39 8.59
N ARG A 86 8.81 -10.71 7.52
CA ARG A 86 9.78 -11.25 6.56
C ARG A 86 11.24 -10.95 6.93
N GLY A 87 11.49 -10.30 8.06
CA GLY A 87 12.83 -9.98 8.54
C GLY A 87 13.52 -8.84 7.80
N ILE A 88 12.76 -7.99 7.12
CA ILE A 88 13.31 -6.81 6.45
C ILE A 88 13.65 -5.76 7.50
N PRO A 89 14.88 -5.20 7.53
CA PRO A 89 15.24 -4.18 8.51
C PRO A 89 14.36 -2.93 8.41
N LEU A 90 14.03 -2.33 9.57
CA LEU A 90 13.14 -1.16 9.63
C LEU A 90 13.60 0.00 8.73
N PRO A 91 14.89 0.40 8.71
CA PRO A 91 15.32 1.49 7.83
C PRO A 91 15.02 1.22 6.35
N GLU A 92 15.23 -0.01 5.90
CA GLU A 92 14.95 -0.42 4.52
C GLU A 92 13.46 -0.38 4.23
N ALA A 93 12.63 -0.89 5.15
CA ALA A 93 11.19 -0.85 5.01
C ALA A 93 10.65 0.59 4.97
N MET A 94 11.23 1.50 5.77
CA MET A 94 10.84 2.90 5.81
C MET A 94 11.19 3.65 4.52
N GLU A 95 12.24 3.27 3.82
CA GLU A 95 12.56 3.86 2.51
C GLU A 95 11.42 3.62 1.53
N GLN A 96 10.88 2.43 1.52
CA GLN A 96 9.77 2.07 0.63
C GLN A 96 8.44 2.66 1.09
N SER A 97 8.14 2.60 2.38
CA SER A 97 6.86 3.07 2.93
C SER A 97 6.76 4.59 3.04
N ARG A 98 7.90 5.26 3.12
CA ARG A 98 7.97 6.72 3.22
C ARG A 98 7.29 7.27 4.47
N HIS A 99 7.34 6.54 5.57
CA HIS A 99 6.86 7.05 6.86
C HIS A 99 7.75 8.20 7.33
N ARG A 100 7.12 9.30 7.75
CA ARG A 100 7.84 10.48 8.27
C ARG A 100 8.23 10.31 9.73
N SER A 101 7.43 9.57 10.49
CA SER A 101 7.67 9.34 11.91
C SER A 101 8.32 7.99 12.13
N VAL A 102 9.59 8.00 12.55
CA VAL A 102 10.32 6.77 12.91
C VAL A 102 9.63 6.09 14.08
N GLN A 103 9.13 6.87 15.05
CA GLN A 103 8.46 6.33 16.23
C GLN A 103 7.19 5.56 15.86
N GLN A 104 6.36 6.10 14.97
CA GLN A 104 5.15 5.43 14.51
C GLN A 104 5.49 4.17 13.71
N ALA A 105 6.43 4.26 12.79
CA ALA A 105 6.89 3.11 12.00
C ALA A 105 7.45 2.02 12.90
N SER A 106 8.25 2.38 13.90
CA SER A 106 8.83 1.47 14.88
C SER A 106 7.74 0.75 15.66
N SER A 107 6.67 1.44 16.02
CA SER A 107 5.55 0.83 16.75
C SER A 107 4.95 -0.35 16.01
N TYR A 108 4.65 -0.19 14.73
CA TYR A 108 4.11 -1.28 13.89
C TYR A 108 5.14 -2.40 13.69
N TYR A 109 6.38 -2.05 13.43
CA TYR A 109 7.46 -2.98 13.18
C TYR A 109 7.76 -3.83 14.42
N ASN A 110 7.92 -3.18 15.58
CA ASN A 110 8.27 -3.87 16.83
C ASN A 110 7.17 -4.80 17.29
N SER A 111 5.91 -4.42 17.13
CA SER A 111 4.77 -5.27 17.47
C SER A 111 4.79 -6.58 16.67
N ALA A 112 5.02 -6.50 15.36
CA ALA A 112 5.12 -7.67 14.51
C ALA A 112 6.33 -8.54 14.87
N THR A 113 7.49 -7.91 15.13
CA THR A 113 8.72 -8.59 15.51
C THR A 113 8.56 -9.37 16.83
N ARG A 114 7.86 -8.79 17.80
CA ARG A 114 7.58 -9.47 19.07
C ARG A 114 6.74 -10.72 18.87
N ARG A 115 5.73 -10.67 18.01
CA ARG A 115 4.84 -11.82 17.75
C ARG A 115 5.56 -12.96 17.05
N SER A 116 6.46 -12.65 16.12
CA SER A 116 7.18 -13.64 15.32
C SER A 116 8.64 -13.84 15.77
N GLY A 117 9.06 -13.18 16.85
CA GLY A 117 10.44 -13.12 17.29
C GLY A 117 11.01 -14.46 17.70
N ARG A 118 12.30 -14.63 17.43
CA ARG A 118 13.04 -15.85 17.79
C ARG A 118 13.05 -16.10 19.30
N ALA A 119 13.08 -15.03 20.09
CA ALA A 119 13.09 -15.13 21.55
C ALA A 119 11.78 -15.74 22.07
N ALA A 120 10.65 -15.37 21.49
CA ALA A 120 9.36 -15.93 21.86
C ALA A 120 9.29 -17.43 21.57
N ARG A 121 9.96 -17.88 20.52
CA ARG A 121 9.98 -19.30 20.13
C ARG A 121 10.82 -20.18 21.05
N LEU A 122 11.68 -19.57 21.86
CA LEU A 122 12.51 -20.31 22.82
C LEU A 122 11.69 -20.80 24.04
N LEU A 123 10.52 -20.24 24.25
CA LEU A 123 9.64 -20.64 25.34
C LEU A 123 8.72 -21.77 24.91
#